data_5d37fd32e5359a6c2352ae559a04ad72
#
_entry.id   5d37fd32e5359a6c2352ae559a04ad72
#
_cell.length_a   1.000
_cell.length_b   1.000
_cell.length_c   1.000
_cell.angle_alpha   90.00
_cell.angle_beta   90.00
_cell.angle_gamma   90.00
#
_symmetry.space_group_name_H-M   'P 1'
#
loop_
_entity.id
_entity.type
_entity.pdbx_description
1 polymer ?
#
loop_
_entity_poly.entity_id
_entity_poly.type
_entity_poly.pdbx_seq_one_letter_code
_entity_poly.pdbx_strand_id
1 'polypeptide(L)' 'SERAFVLDSIPPDFPQAQLQLRLALGADIPGRVELHQFAPIVLDRVPKLRDFRFLVAQDQVVIVTPRDRSIALVLER' A
#
# COMPACT_ATOMS: atom_id res chain seq x y z
N SER A 1 -13.45 7.44 -8.50
CA SER A 1 -13.02 6.03 -8.65
C SER A 1 -12.47 5.49 -7.35
N GLU A 2 -12.42 4.18 -7.23
CA GLU A 2 -11.85 3.55 -6.04
C GLU A 2 -10.39 3.95 -5.85
N ARG A 3 -9.65 4.01 -6.95
CA ARG A 3 -8.24 4.39 -6.89
C ARG A 3 -8.06 5.77 -6.29
N ALA A 4 -8.79 6.75 -6.80
CA ALA A 4 -8.68 8.11 -6.29
C ALA A 4 -9.09 8.20 -4.83
N PHE A 5 -10.14 7.48 -4.45
CA PHE A 5 -10.59 7.45 -3.08
C PHE A 5 -9.52 6.91 -2.13
N VAL A 6 -8.88 5.79 -2.51
CA VAL A 6 -7.81 5.20 -1.71
C VAL A 6 -6.64 6.16 -1.58
N LEU A 7 -6.22 6.77 -2.69
CA LEU A 7 -5.10 7.72 -2.67
C LEU A 7 -5.42 8.93 -1.78
N ASP A 8 -6.64 9.45 -1.86
CA ASP A 8 -7.03 10.62 -1.07
C ASP A 8 -7.12 10.31 0.42
N SER A 9 -7.31 9.05 0.79
CA SER A 9 -7.42 8.64 2.19
C SER A 9 -6.08 8.61 2.91
N ILE A 10 -4.98 8.64 2.17
CA ILE A 10 -3.64 8.58 2.75
C ILE A 10 -3.03 9.99 2.73
N PRO A 11 -2.64 10.53 3.91
CA PRO A 11 -2.08 11.88 3.96
C PRO A 11 -0.83 12.04 3.09
N PRO A 12 -0.63 13.22 2.48
CA PRO A 12 0.58 13.45 1.66
C PRO A 12 1.88 13.30 2.43
N ASP A 13 1.84 13.53 3.74
CA ASP A 13 3.02 13.42 4.61
C ASP A 13 3.11 12.07 5.31
N PHE A 14 2.36 11.08 4.85
CA PHE A 14 2.46 9.73 5.42
C PHE A 14 3.92 9.24 5.34
N PRO A 15 4.44 8.64 6.42
CA PRO A 15 5.84 8.21 6.43
C PRO A 15 6.16 7.26 5.29
N GLN A 16 7.25 7.55 4.57
CA GLN A 16 7.67 6.72 3.46
C GLN A 16 8.67 5.68 3.91
N ALA A 17 8.49 4.45 3.43
CA ALA A 17 9.40 3.37 3.70
C ALA A 17 10.71 3.57 2.91
N GLN A 18 11.82 3.19 3.53
CA GLN A 18 13.13 3.26 2.87
C GLN A 18 13.35 1.96 2.10
N LEU A 19 13.03 1.98 0.82
CA LEU A 19 13.18 0.82 -0.05
C LEU A 19 14.16 1.12 -1.18
N GLN A 20 15.10 0.21 -1.39
CA GLN A 20 16.07 0.31 -2.48
C GLN A 20 15.81 -0.80 -3.48
N LEU A 21 14.55 -1.03 -3.78
CA LEU A 21 14.15 -2.04 -4.74
C LEU A 21 13.18 -1.43 -5.73
N ARG A 22 13.04 -2.10 -6.87
CA ARG A 22 12.08 -1.68 -7.88
C ARG A 22 10.68 -2.06 -7.42
N LEU A 23 9.75 -1.12 -7.50
CA LEU A 23 8.36 -1.36 -7.11
C LEU A 23 7.62 -2.04 -8.27
N ALA A 24 7.82 -3.34 -8.39
CA ALA A 24 7.22 -4.14 -9.45
C ALA A 24 6.26 -5.15 -8.85
N LEU A 25 5.22 -5.49 -9.61
CA LEU A 25 4.24 -6.49 -9.16
C LEU A 25 4.97 -7.82 -8.89
N GLY A 26 4.63 -8.43 -7.76
CA GLY A 26 5.22 -9.69 -7.35
C GLY A 26 6.54 -9.56 -6.59
N ALA A 27 7.12 -8.37 -6.53
CA ALA A 27 8.36 -8.19 -5.77
C ALA A 27 8.11 -8.33 -4.27
N ASP A 28 9.09 -8.85 -3.56
CA ASP A 28 8.97 -9.09 -2.12
C ASP A 28 9.39 -7.85 -1.32
N ILE A 29 8.61 -7.53 -0.29
CA ILE A 29 8.93 -6.44 0.61
C ILE A 29 9.73 -7.00 1.78
N PRO A 30 10.89 -6.39 2.13
CA PRO A 30 11.69 -6.86 3.26
C PRO A 30 10.90 -6.92 4.56
N GLY A 31 11.16 -7.94 5.38
CA GLY A 31 10.43 -8.14 6.61
C GLY A 31 10.55 -7.00 7.63
N ARG A 32 11.62 -6.17 7.53
CA ARG A 32 11.81 -5.01 8.41
C ARG A 32 10.87 -3.86 8.12
N VAL A 33 10.21 -3.87 6.96
CA VAL A 33 9.35 -2.76 6.55
C VAL A 33 7.97 -2.98 7.14
N GLU A 34 7.43 -1.94 7.79
CA GLU A 34 6.10 -2.00 8.38
C GLU A 34 5.03 -1.91 7.32
N LEU A 35 4.03 -2.78 7.42
CA LEU A 35 2.86 -2.75 6.56
C LEU A 35 1.69 -2.18 7.36
N HIS A 36 0.88 -1.33 6.72
CA HIS A 36 -0.21 -0.63 7.40
C HIS A 36 -1.57 -1.14 6.93
N GLN A 37 -2.54 -1.08 7.83
CA GLN A 37 -3.93 -1.36 7.48
C GLN A 37 -4.55 -0.09 6.89
N PHE A 38 -5.47 -0.30 5.94
CA PHE A 38 -6.25 0.82 5.41
C PHE A 38 -7.19 1.35 6.49
N ALA A 39 -7.51 2.65 6.40
CA ALA A 39 -8.43 3.28 7.32
C ALA A 39 -9.82 2.62 7.24
N PRO A 40 -10.58 2.58 8.36
CA PRO A 40 -11.90 1.93 8.37
C PRO A 40 -12.84 2.43 7.28
N ILE A 41 -12.82 3.74 6.98
CA ILE A 41 -13.69 4.29 5.94
C ILE A 41 -13.34 3.71 4.56
N VAL A 42 -12.05 3.42 4.33
CA VAL A 42 -11.63 2.80 3.07
C VAL A 42 -12.13 1.36 3.00
N LEU A 43 -12.01 0.62 4.11
CA LEU A 43 -12.47 -0.78 4.16
C LEU A 43 -13.99 -0.88 4.02
N ASP A 44 -14.71 0.11 4.50
CA ASP A 44 -16.17 0.14 4.33
C ASP A 44 -16.56 0.30 2.86
N ARG A 45 -15.81 1.13 2.13
CA ARG A 45 -16.12 1.41 0.73
C ARG A 45 -15.51 0.40 -0.22
N VAL A 46 -14.35 -0.15 0.13
CA VAL A 46 -13.62 -1.12 -0.70
C VAL A 46 -13.28 -2.33 0.16
N PRO A 47 -14.27 -3.18 0.47
CA PRO A 47 -14.06 -4.28 1.44
C PRO A 47 -12.98 -5.28 1.06
N LYS A 48 -12.71 -5.44 -0.23
CA LYS A 48 -11.67 -6.38 -0.67
C LYS A 48 -10.28 -6.01 -0.14
N LEU A 49 -10.07 -4.75 0.26
CA LEU A 49 -8.78 -4.33 0.79
C LEU A 49 -8.50 -4.83 2.20
N ARG A 50 -9.48 -5.48 2.85
CA ARG A 50 -9.25 -6.09 4.17
C ARG A 50 -8.16 -7.15 4.13
N ASP A 51 -8.00 -7.82 2.99
CA ASP A 51 -7.00 -8.88 2.82
C ASP A 51 -5.65 -8.33 2.37
N PHE A 52 -5.50 -7.01 2.36
CA PHE A 52 -4.28 -6.36 1.89
C PHE A 52 -3.77 -5.39 2.93
N ARG A 53 -2.53 -4.98 2.74
CA ARG A 53 -1.89 -3.93 3.53
C ARG A 53 -1.25 -2.95 2.57
N PHE A 54 -0.79 -1.82 3.07
CA PHE A 54 -0.12 -0.86 2.20
C PHE A 54 1.11 -0.27 2.88
N LEU A 55 1.96 0.30 2.06
CA LEU A 55 3.05 1.16 2.48
C LEU A 55 3.17 2.29 1.47
N VAL A 56 3.88 3.34 1.84
CA VAL A 56 4.20 4.43 0.93
C VAL A 56 5.71 4.43 0.74
N ALA A 57 6.16 4.41 -0.50
CA ALA A 57 7.57 4.44 -0.83
C ALA A 57 7.74 5.09 -2.19
N GLN A 58 8.82 5.87 -2.36
CA GLN A 58 9.10 6.55 -3.62
C GLN A 58 7.89 7.37 -4.09
N ASP A 59 7.16 7.94 -3.14
CA ASP A 59 5.98 8.78 -3.39
C ASP A 59 4.83 8.05 -4.05
N GLN A 60 4.79 6.71 -3.90
CA GLN A 60 3.75 5.86 -4.44
C GLN A 60 3.12 5.04 -3.32
N VAL A 61 1.83 4.68 -3.49
CA VAL A 61 1.14 3.80 -2.55
C VAL A 61 1.29 2.37 -3.06
N VAL A 62 1.89 1.53 -2.24
CA VAL A 62 2.17 0.14 -2.61
C VAL A 62 1.24 -0.77 -1.82
N ILE A 63 0.40 -1.53 -2.54
CA ILE A 63 -0.53 -2.48 -1.92
C ILE A 63 0.12 -3.85 -1.92
N VAL A 64 0.16 -4.46 -0.74
CA VAL A 64 0.94 -5.67 -0.49
C VAL A 64 0.04 -6.78 0.01
N THR A 65 0.25 -7.99 -0.50
CA THR A 65 -0.38 -9.19 0.02
C THR A 65 0.34 -9.58 1.31
N PRO A 66 -0.33 -9.55 2.48
CA PRO A 66 0.39 -9.74 3.75
C PRO A 66 0.93 -11.15 3.96
N ARG A 67 0.32 -12.15 3.33
CA ARG A 67 0.73 -13.54 3.50
C ARG A 67 2.19 -13.77 3.10
N ASP A 68 2.56 -13.30 1.92
CA ASP A 68 3.91 -13.50 1.39
C ASP A 68 4.68 -12.20 1.23
N ARG A 69 4.08 -11.08 1.60
CA ARG A 69 4.66 -9.73 1.54
C ARG A 69 5.07 -9.35 0.12
N SER A 70 4.29 -9.78 -0.87
CA SER A 70 4.56 -9.42 -2.26
C SER A 70 3.70 -8.25 -2.70
N ILE A 71 4.23 -7.46 -3.64
CA ILE A 71 3.51 -6.29 -4.17
C ILE A 71 2.39 -6.76 -5.08
N ALA A 72 1.15 -6.39 -4.72
CA ALA A 72 -0.03 -6.71 -5.52
C ALA A 72 -0.39 -5.60 -6.47
N LEU A 73 -0.13 -4.33 -6.10
CA LEU A 73 -0.49 -3.18 -6.93
C LEU A 73 0.32 -1.97 -6.49
N VAL A 74 0.66 -1.11 -7.44
CA VAL A 74 1.34 0.16 -7.15
C VAL A 74 0.46 1.28 -7.69
N LEU A 75 0.10 2.22 -6.83
CA LEU A 75 -0.71 3.37 -7.18
C LEU A 75 0.15 4.62 -7.17
N GLU A 76 0.30 5.27 -8.29
CA GLU A 76 1.01 6.53 -8.39
C GLU A 76 0.12 7.68 -7.95
N ARG A 77 0.68 8.57 -7.18
CA ARG A 77 -0.03 9.77 -6.75
C ARG A 77 -0.09 10.82 -7.83
#